data_20d31a9f1b67be2d77f3df1eab2246bd
#
_entry.id   20d31a9f1b67be2d77f3df1eab2246bd
#
_cell.length_a   1.000
_cell.length_b   1.000
_cell.length_c   1.000
_cell.angle_alpha   90.00
_cell.angle_beta   90.00
_cell.angle_gamma   90.00
#
_symmetry.space_group_name_H-M   'P 1'
#
loop_
_entity.id
_entity.type
_entity.pdbx_description
1 polymer ?
#
loop_
_entity_poly.entity_id
_entity_poly.type
_entity_poly.pdbx_seq_one_letter_code
_entity_poly.pdbx_strand_id
1 'polypeptide(L)'
;NESFISPPRVVFIIDGKTPHGGLSDRLRGLFSIYYYCKQRGYTFKVAWNYPFKLEDYLMPVHENWVADEADLTHDKKVVDFRFFNNYVGMSGHQADYFSLLDFKKPICHVYSSITQREDLYPAFFQELFKPAPRLEQAISQCLQEIGGKYITVSFRFIGILGDFKDHAGFGEELTVEEKRYYIKKSLACLEQLHMRHP
;
A
#
# COMPACT_ATOMS: atom_id res chain seq x y z
N ASN A 1 0.66 18.49 -30.03
CA ASN A 1 -0.26 18.08 -28.94
C ASN A 1 -1.37 17.26 -29.57
N GLU A 2 -1.16 15.96 -29.67
CA GLU A 2 -2.25 15.03 -29.96
C GLU A 2 -3.14 15.00 -28.72
N SER A 3 -4.32 15.61 -28.83
CA SER A 3 -5.34 15.51 -27.79
C SER A 3 -5.89 14.09 -27.81
N PHE A 4 -5.67 13.33 -26.77
CA PHE A 4 -6.37 12.05 -26.57
C PHE A 4 -7.88 12.31 -26.51
N ILE A 5 -8.65 11.51 -27.24
CA ILE A 5 -10.13 11.58 -27.26
C ILE A 5 -10.68 11.22 -25.86
N SER A 6 -9.92 10.48 -25.06
CA SER A 6 -10.23 10.11 -23.68
C SER A 6 -9.04 10.42 -22.78
N PRO A 7 -9.29 10.75 -21.48
CA PRO A 7 -8.19 10.98 -20.55
C PRO A 7 -7.30 9.74 -20.43
N PRO A 8 -5.98 9.93 -20.28
CA PRO A 8 -5.06 8.81 -20.09
C PRO A 8 -5.45 7.96 -18.90
N ARG A 9 -5.21 6.65 -19.02
CA ARG A 9 -5.42 5.69 -17.92
C ARG A 9 -4.12 5.38 -17.23
N VAL A 10 -4.11 5.50 -15.91
CA VAL A 10 -2.99 5.16 -15.05
C VAL A 10 -3.34 3.90 -14.29
N VAL A 11 -2.58 2.85 -14.49
CA VAL A 11 -2.76 1.55 -13.84
C VAL A 11 -1.66 1.36 -12.80
N PHE A 12 -2.04 1.39 -11.54
CA PHE A 12 -1.12 1.09 -10.43
C PHE A 12 -0.94 -0.41 -10.31
N ILE A 13 0.30 -0.90 -10.42
CA ILE A 13 0.61 -2.33 -10.52
C ILE A 13 1.29 -2.84 -9.25
N ILE A 14 0.76 -3.93 -8.68
CA ILE A 14 1.38 -4.75 -7.64
C ILE A 14 1.31 -6.22 -8.08
N ASP A 15 2.38 -6.70 -8.69
CA ASP A 15 2.43 -8.03 -9.32
C ASP A 15 3.48 -8.97 -8.72
N GLY A 16 4.24 -8.51 -7.72
CA GLY A 16 5.32 -9.27 -7.09
C GLY A 16 6.60 -9.40 -7.91
N LYS A 17 6.64 -8.83 -9.12
CA LYS A 17 7.84 -8.86 -9.99
C LYS A 17 8.81 -7.73 -9.66
N THR A 18 8.30 -6.64 -9.09
CA THR A 18 9.10 -5.53 -8.59
C THR A 18 9.14 -5.56 -7.06
N PRO A 19 10.21 -5.08 -6.41
CA PRO A 19 10.22 -4.94 -4.96
C PRO A 19 9.14 -3.97 -4.53
N HIS A 20 8.14 -4.50 -3.84
CA HIS A 20 7.12 -3.70 -3.17
C HIS A 20 7.36 -3.85 -1.67
N GLY A 21 7.38 -2.78 -0.94
CA GLY A 21 7.43 -2.80 0.51
C GLY A 21 6.24 -3.53 1.15
N GLY A 22 6.02 -3.34 2.44
CA GLY A 22 4.86 -3.85 3.15
C GLY A 22 3.54 -3.29 2.63
N LEU A 23 2.42 -3.76 3.18
CA LEU A 23 1.08 -3.29 2.80
C LEU A 23 0.95 -1.76 2.88
N SER A 24 1.50 -1.17 3.96
CA SER A 24 1.47 0.28 4.15
C SER A 24 2.20 1.05 3.04
N ASP A 25 3.38 0.57 2.62
CA ASP A 25 4.16 1.24 1.57
C ASP A 25 3.45 1.16 0.22
N ARG A 26 2.81 0.04 -0.05
CA ARG A 26 1.99 -0.16 -1.27
C ARG A 26 0.78 0.77 -1.29
N LEU A 27 0.06 0.89 -0.18
CA LEU A 27 -1.07 1.81 -0.07
C LEU A 27 -0.64 3.27 -0.18
N ARG A 28 0.52 3.64 0.40
CA ARG A 28 1.10 4.98 0.23
C ARG A 28 1.39 5.30 -1.23
N GLY A 29 2.03 4.38 -1.93
CA GLY A 29 2.28 4.50 -3.37
C GLY A 29 0.98 4.66 -4.16
N LEU A 30 -0.01 3.81 -3.86
CA LEU A 30 -1.32 3.84 -4.49
C LEU A 30 -2.01 5.20 -4.31
N PHE A 31 -2.09 5.71 -3.08
CA PHE A 31 -2.75 6.99 -2.79
C PHE A 31 -2.02 8.17 -3.40
N SER A 32 -0.69 8.12 -3.46
CA SER A 32 0.10 9.16 -4.10
C SER A 32 -0.18 9.24 -5.61
N ILE A 33 -0.28 8.10 -6.28
CA ILE A 33 -0.62 8.04 -7.71
C ILE A 33 -2.09 8.42 -7.92
N TYR A 34 -2.99 7.99 -7.03
CA TYR A 34 -4.40 8.39 -7.08
C TYR A 34 -4.57 9.92 -6.96
N TYR A 35 -3.89 10.55 -6.01
CA TYR A 35 -3.86 12.00 -5.87
C TYR A 35 -3.47 12.69 -7.18
N TYR A 36 -2.40 12.22 -7.80
CA TYR A 36 -1.95 12.74 -9.08
C TYR A 36 -3.02 12.60 -10.17
N CYS A 37 -3.64 11.43 -10.29
CA CYS A 37 -4.68 11.19 -11.28
C CYS A 37 -5.86 12.15 -11.08
N LYS A 38 -6.28 12.40 -9.84
CA LYS A 38 -7.33 13.40 -9.52
C LYS A 38 -6.94 14.79 -9.97
N GLN A 39 -5.71 15.23 -9.73
CA GLN A 39 -5.25 16.57 -10.12
C GLN A 39 -5.20 16.77 -11.63
N ARG A 40 -4.98 15.72 -12.39
CA ARG A 40 -4.85 15.75 -13.86
C ARG A 40 -6.09 15.29 -14.61
N GLY A 41 -7.11 14.81 -13.92
CA GLY A 41 -8.31 14.25 -14.54
C GLY A 41 -8.03 12.94 -15.30
N TYR A 42 -7.03 12.16 -14.85
CA TYR A 42 -6.71 10.87 -15.44
C TYR A 42 -7.58 9.77 -14.83
N THR A 43 -7.92 8.76 -15.62
CA THR A 43 -8.60 7.57 -15.13
C THR A 43 -7.63 6.74 -14.29
N PHE A 44 -7.98 6.43 -13.06
CA PHE A 44 -7.17 5.62 -12.15
C PHE A 44 -7.66 4.19 -12.11
N LYS A 45 -6.72 3.23 -12.25
CA LYS A 45 -6.96 1.80 -12.17
C LYS A 45 -5.93 1.12 -11.28
N VAL A 46 -6.28 -0.03 -10.72
CA VAL A 46 -5.42 -0.82 -9.83
C VAL A 46 -5.41 -2.27 -10.30
N ALA A 47 -4.21 -2.81 -10.49
CA ALA A 47 -3.96 -4.22 -10.69
C ALA A 47 -3.08 -4.75 -9.54
N TRP A 48 -3.71 -5.18 -8.47
CA TRP A 48 -3.02 -5.67 -7.28
C TRP A 48 -3.27 -7.16 -7.10
N ASN A 49 -2.30 -7.96 -7.50
CA ASN A 49 -2.39 -9.42 -7.54
C ASN A 49 -1.40 -10.14 -6.62
N TYR A 50 -0.58 -9.40 -5.85
CA TYR A 50 0.46 -9.98 -5.00
C TYR A 50 0.54 -9.29 -3.62
N PRO A 51 0.65 -10.04 -2.50
CA PRO A 51 0.57 -11.50 -2.37
C PRO A 51 -0.87 -12.04 -2.40
N PHE A 52 -1.84 -11.19 -2.57
CA PHE A 52 -3.27 -11.48 -2.67
C PHE A 52 -3.92 -10.51 -3.66
N LYS A 53 -5.10 -10.84 -4.13
CA LYS A 53 -5.93 -9.91 -4.89
C LYS A 53 -6.58 -8.89 -3.96
N LEU A 54 -6.42 -7.60 -4.25
CA LEU A 54 -6.98 -6.54 -3.42
C LEU A 54 -8.50 -6.64 -3.35
N GLU A 55 -9.14 -7.01 -4.45
CA GLU A 55 -10.58 -7.15 -4.60
C GLU A 55 -11.20 -8.23 -3.69
N ASP A 56 -10.39 -9.19 -3.21
CA ASP A 56 -10.85 -10.18 -2.24
C ASP A 56 -11.13 -9.57 -0.85
N TYR A 57 -10.61 -8.38 -0.59
CA TYR A 57 -10.69 -7.68 0.70
C TYR A 57 -11.34 -6.31 0.62
N LEU A 58 -11.12 -5.57 -0.47
CA LEU A 58 -11.60 -4.21 -0.66
C LEU A 58 -12.35 -4.09 -1.98
N MET A 59 -13.48 -3.42 -1.95
CA MET A 59 -14.34 -3.18 -3.12
C MET A 59 -14.39 -1.68 -3.44
N PRO A 60 -14.64 -1.32 -4.71
CA PRO A 60 -14.89 0.06 -5.10
C PRO A 60 -16.08 0.67 -4.35
N VAL A 61 -15.96 1.94 -3.92
CA VAL A 61 -17.07 2.71 -3.33
C VAL A 61 -17.92 3.35 -4.43
N HIS A 62 -17.28 4.09 -5.32
CA HIS A 62 -17.93 4.86 -6.38
C HIS A 62 -17.47 4.39 -7.76
N GLU A 63 -16.27 4.77 -8.16
CA GLU A 63 -15.71 4.39 -9.45
C GLU A 63 -15.04 3.03 -9.39
N ASN A 64 -15.26 2.22 -10.43
CA ASN A 64 -14.57 0.94 -10.54
C ASN A 64 -13.09 1.16 -10.86
N TRP A 65 -12.25 1.10 -9.84
CA TRP A 65 -10.81 1.18 -9.97
C TRP A 65 -10.14 -0.14 -10.37
N VAL A 66 -10.86 -1.26 -10.41
CA VAL A 66 -10.27 -2.55 -10.81
C VAL A 66 -9.85 -2.51 -12.27
N ALA A 67 -8.59 -2.85 -12.53
CA ALA A 67 -8.07 -2.93 -13.90
C ALA A 67 -8.66 -4.14 -14.64
N ASP A 68 -8.98 -3.96 -15.90
CA ASP A 68 -9.42 -5.02 -16.80
C ASP A 68 -8.28 -5.51 -17.71
N GLU A 69 -8.57 -6.50 -18.57
CA GLU A 69 -7.57 -7.05 -19.49
C GLU A 69 -7.03 -6.01 -20.48
N ALA A 70 -7.86 -5.06 -20.91
CA ALA A 70 -7.44 -4.00 -21.82
C ALA A 70 -6.48 -3.01 -21.14
N ASP A 71 -6.66 -2.79 -19.82
CA ASP A 71 -5.75 -1.98 -19.01
C ASP A 71 -4.38 -2.65 -18.83
N LEU A 72 -4.32 -3.99 -18.86
CA LEU A 72 -3.12 -4.79 -18.60
C LEU A 72 -2.33 -5.15 -19.86
N THR A 73 -2.67 -4.60 -21.00
CA THR A 73 -1.91 -4.82 -22.25
C THR A 73 -0.44 -4.45 -22.07
N HIS A 74 0.44 -5.18 -22.75
CA HIS A 74 1.88 -4.91 -22.80
C HIS A 74 2.33 -4.37 -24.16
N ASP A 75 1.40 -3.97 -25.02
CA ASP A 75 1.73 -3.36 -26.30
C ASP A 75 2.44 -2.03 -26.10
N LYS A 76 3.74 -2.04 -26.40
CA LYS A 76 4.61 -0.85 -26.28
C LYS A 76 4.17 0.35 -27.14
N LYS A 77 3.25 0.16 -28.07
CA LYS A 77 2.70 1.28 -28.86
C LYS A 77 1.68 2.09 -28.05
N VAL A 78 1.00 1.45 -27.10
CA VAL A 78 -0.11 2.07 -26.34
C VAL A 78 0.18 2.20 -24.83
N VAL A 79 1.23 1.54 -24.31
CA VAL A 79 1.56 1.57 -22.89
C VAL A 79 2.92 2.20 -22.63
N ASP A 80 2.97 3.10 -21.67
CA ASP A 80 4.19 3.55 -20.99
C ASP A 80 4.36 2.83 -19.66
N PHE A 81 5.60 2.67 -19.22
CA PHE A 81 5.95 2.06 -17.93
C PHE A 81 6.73 3.07 -17.09
N ARG A 82 6.33 3.25 -15.82
CA ARG A 82 7.01 4.12 -14.86
C ARG A 82 7.28 3.37 -13.57
N PHE A 83 8.50 3.51 -13.09
CA PHE A 83 8.96 2.90 -11.85
C PHE A 83 9.44 4.00 -10.91
N PHE A 84 8.77 4.14 -9.78
CA PHE A 84 9.13 5.11 -8.74
C PHE A 84 9.38 4.37 -7.44
N ASN A 85 10.63 4.35 -7.00
CA ASN A 85 11.02 3.68 -5.77
C ASN A 85 11.77 4.66 -4.86
N ASN A 86 11.36 4.77 -3.61
CA ASN A 86 12.02 5.59 -2.60
C ASN A 86 13.43 5.11 -2.24
N TYR A 87 13.80 3.88 -2.61
CA TYR A 87 15.11 3.31 -2.27
C TYR A 87 16.27 3.82 -3.13
N VAL A 88 16.03 4.58 -4.18
CA VAL A 88 17.08 5.11 -5.04
C VAL A 88 17.31 6.58 -4.71
N GLY A 89 18.10 6.85 -3.64
CA GLY A 89 18.95 8.04 -3.51
C GLY A 89 18.32 9.43 -3.60
N MET A 90 17.02 9.57 -3.48
CA MET A 90 16.34 10.86 -3.63
C MET A 90 16.02 11.46 -2.25
N SER A 91 17.05 11.63 -1.43
CA SER A 91 16.99 12.42 -0.21
C SER A 91 16.86 13.90 -0.56
N GLY A 92 15.75 14.52 -0.17
CA GLY A 92 15.79 15.91 0.22
C GLY A 92 15.10 16.94 -0.64
N HIS A 93 14.53 16.64 -1.78
CA HIS A 93 13.68 17.61 -2.46
C HIS A 93 12.36 16.94 -2.82
N GLN A 94 11.25 17.52 -2.37
CA GLN A 94 9.92 17.30 -2.92
C GLN A 94 9.87 17.84 -4.36
N ALA A 95 10.78 17.36 -5.20
CA ALA A 95 10.63 17.54 -6.62
C ALA A 95 9.25 16.97 -6.95
N ASP A 96 8.51 17.68 -7.75
CA ASP A 96 7.23 17.26 -8.26
C ASP A 96 7.45 15.99 -9.12
N TYR A 97 7.58 14.84 -8.45
CA TYR A 97 7.74 13.54 -9.11
C TYR A 97 6.62 13.28 -10.10
N PHE A 98 5.53 13.98 -9.96
CA PHE A 98 4.39 13.86 -10.83
C PHE A 98 4.56 14.60 -12.15
N SER A 99 5.49 15.57 -12.25
CA SER A 99 5.89 16.10 -13.55
C SER A 99 6.54 15.04 -14.44
N LEU A 100 7.10 13.98 -13.83
CA LEU A 100 7.65 12.81 -14.52
C LEU A 100 6.60 11.83 -15.03
N LEU A 101 5.33 11.99 -14.63
CA LEU A 101 4.19 11.22 -15.14
C LEU A 101 3.58 11.86 -16.39
N ASP A 102 4.30 12.72 -17.07
CA ASP A 102 3.90 13.14 -18.41
C ASP A 102 4.15 11.99 -19.39
N PHE A 103 3.10 11.30 -19.75
CA PHE A 103 3.14 10.17 -20.68
C PHE A 103 2.45 10.50 -21.99
N LYS A 104 3.02 9.99 -23.07
CA LYS A 104 2.56 10.24 -24.45
C LYS A 104 1.60 9.18 -24.97
N LYS A 105 1.28 8.18 -24.14
CA LYS A 105 0.46 7.03 -24.54
C LYS A 105 -0.83 6.96 -23.71
N PRO A 106 -1.87 6.33 -24.25
CA PRO A 106 -3.18 6.29 -23.59
C PRO A 106 -3.21 5.52 -22.26
N ILE A 107 -2.23 4.62 -22.04
CA ILE A 107 -2.11 3.81 -20.81
C ILE A 107 -0.73 3.99 -20.21
N CYS A 108 -0.65 4.12 -18.90
CA CYS A 108 0.60 4.12 -18.16
C CYS A 108 0.53 3.12 -17.01
N HIS A 109 1.39 2.11 -17.02
CA HIS A 109 1.60 1.21 -15.89
C HIS A 109 2.58 1.84 -14.91
N VAL A 110 2.15 2.00 -13.66
CA VAL A 110 2.94 2.65 -12.62
C VAL A 110 3.22 1.68 -11.49
N TYR A 111 4.50 1.54 -11.17
CA TYR A 111 5.02 0.81 -10.01
C TYR A 111 5.62 1.85 -9.07
N SER A 112 5.04 2.06 -7.90
CA SER A 112 5.47 3.13 -7.01
C SER A 112 5.34 2.77 -5.55
N SER A 113 6.33 3.20 -4.76
CA SER A 113 6.27 3.28 -3.30
C SER A 113 6.48 4.71 -2.79
N ILE A 114 6.40 5.69 -3.70
CA ILE A 114 6.57 7.11 -3.35
C ILE A 114 5.42 7.56 -2.48
N THR A 115 5.76 8.31 -1.44
CA THR A 115 4.80 8.87 -0.49
C THR A 115 4.64 10.36 -0.74
N GLN A 116 3.40 10.79 -1.03
CA GLN A 116 3.03 12.19 -1.12
C GLN A 116 1.64 12.43 -0.53
N ARG A 117 1.45 13.59 0.10
CA ARG A 117 0.17 14.02 0.65
C ARG A 117 -0.44 12.98 1.62
N GLU A 118 0.37 12.50 2.56
CA GLU A 118 -0.07 11.55 3.58
C GLU A 118 -1.28 12.05 4.39
N ASP A 119 -1.43 13.37 4.50
CA ASP A 119 -2.56 14.04 5.12
C ASP A 119 -3.91 13.67 4.49
N LEU A 120 -3.93 13.28 3.22
CA LEU A 120 -5.13 12.91 2.46
C LEU A 120 -5.44 11.41 2.45
N TYR A 121 -4.55 10.56 2.93
CA TYR A 121 -4.72 9.11 2.83
C TYR A 121 -5.99 8.56 3.49
N PRO A 122 -6.41 9.02 4.67
CA PRO A 122 -7.67 8.57 5.25
C PRO A 122 -8.87 8.88 4.36
N ALA A 123 -8.90 10.08 3.75
CA ALA A 123 -9.96 10.48 2.84
C ALA A 123 -9.94 9.65 1.56
N PHE A 124 -8.77 9.40 0.98
CA PHE A 124 -8.63 8.56 -0.23
C PHE A 124 -9.00 7.10 0.03
N PHE A 125 -8.67 6.58 1.21
CA PHE A 125 -9.09 5.25 1.60
C PHE A 125 -10.62 5.13 1.60
N GLN A 126 -11.31 6.07 2.22
CA GLN A 126 -12.77 6.09 2.27
C GLN A 126 -13.43 6.34 0.91
N GLU A 127 -12.78 7.11 0.04
CA GLU A 127 -13.27 7.39 -1.31
C GLU A 127 -13.15 6.17 -2.24
N LEU A 128 -12.04 5.45 -2.16
CA LEU A 128 -11.74 4.33 -3.04
C LEU A 128 -12.32 3.01 -2.56
N PHE A 129 -12.30 2.77 -1.24
CA PHE A 129 -12.43 1.42 -0.70
C PHE A 129 -13.56 1.28 0.32
N LYS A 130 -14.28 0.19 0.20
CA LYS A 130 -15.12 -0.38 1.25
C LYS A 130 -14.73 -1.84 1.46
N PRO A 131 -14.90 -2.40 2.68
CA PRO A 131 -14.62 -3.80 2.92
C PRO A 131 -15.43 -4.71 1.98
N ALA A 132 -14.79 -5.75 1.46
CA ALA A 132 -15.50 -6.84 0.84
C ALA A 132 -16.24 -7.64 1.93
N PRO A 133 -17.33 -8.36 1.61
CA PRO A 133 -18.16 -9.07 2.61
C PRO A 133 -17.35 -9.98 3.55
N ARG A 134 -16.34 -10.65 3.01
CA ARG A 134 -15.46 -11.51 3.80
C ARG A 134 -14.66 -10.74 4.86
N LEU A 135 -14.12 -9.57 4.50
CA LEU A 135 -13.38 -8.72 5.45
C LEU A 135 -14.33 -8.09 6.47
N GLU A 136 -15.49 -7.62 6.03
CA GLU A 136 -16.52 -7.05 6.90
C GLU A 136 -17.00 -8.06 7.95
N GLN A 137 -17.23 -9.31 7.54
CA GLN A 137 -17.60 -10.39 8.45
C GLN A 137 -16.48 -10.67 9.47
N ALA A 138 -15.22 -10.76 9.01
CA ALA A 138 -14.09 -11.00 9.90
C ALA A 138 -13.91 -9.86 10.91
N ILE A 139 -14.03 -8.61 10.48
CA ILE A 139 -13.98 -7.44 11.38
C ILE A 139 -15.10 -7.51 12.41
N SER A 140 -16.33 -7.78 11.97
CA SER A 140 -17.50 -7.86 12.84
C SER A 140 -17.35 -8.97 13.88
N GLN A 141 -16.84 -10.13 13.48
CA GLN A 141 -16.57 -11.24 14.40
C GLN A 141 -15.51 -10.86 15.43
N CYS A 142 -14.39 -10.30 15.00
CA CYS A 142 -13.33 -9.84 15.94
C CYS A 142 -13.86 -8.79 16.92
N LEU A 143 -14.69 -7.85 16.47
CA LEU A 143 -15.28 -6.84 17.35
C LEU A 143 -16.25 -7.43 18.36
N GLN A 144 -17.01 -8.46 17.98
CA GLN A 144 -17.89 -9.20 18.89
C GLN A 144 -17.10 -9.98 19.94
N GLU A 145 -16.02 -10.65 19.53
CA GLU A 145 -15.14 -11.41 20.44
C GLU A 145 -14.41 -10.50 21.44
N ILE A 146 -13.97 -9.32 21.00
CA ILE A 146 -13.30 -8.33 21.86
C ILE A 146 -14.28 -7.74 22.88
N GLY A 147 -15.49 -7.44 22.51
CA GLY A 147 -16.55 -6.93 23.37
C GLY A 147 -16.24 -5.62 24.09
N GLY A 148 -16.77 -4.51 23.64
CA GLY A 148 -16.65 -3.23 24.32
C GLY A 148 -15.38 -2.43 24.02
N LYS A 149 -14.84 -1.71 25.02
CA LYS A 149 -13.62 -0.88 24.85
C LYS A 149 -12.38 -1.75 24.88
N TYR A 150 -11.43 -1.45 23.99
CA TYR A 150 -10.16 -2.18 23.92
C TYR A 150 -8.99 -1.23 23.68
N ILE A 151 -7.80 -1.72 24.01
CA ILE A 151 -6.52 -1.09 23.69
C ILE A 151 -5.79 -2.01 22.73
N THR A 152 -5.35 -1.46 21.60
CA THR A 152 -4.53 -2.20 20.65
C THR A 152 -3.06 -1.94 20.91
N VAL A 153 -2.28 -3.01 21.01
CA VAL A 153 -0.82 -2.95 21.11
C VAL A 153 -0.22 -3.69 19.93
N SER A 154 0.67 -3.02 19.21
CA SER A 154 1.40 -3.61 18.10
C SER A 154 2.89 -3.65 18.39
N PHE A 155 3.48 -4.84 18.37
CA PHE A 155 4.92 -5.02 18.45
C PHE A 155 5.45 -5.34 17.04
N ARG A 156 6.35 -4.50 16.54
CA ARG A 156 7.01 -4.73 15.26
C ARG A 156 8.49 -5.02 15.49
N PHE A 157 8.87 -6.28 15.37
CA PHE A 157 10.24 -6.72 15.61
C PHE A 157 11.16 -6.67 14.38
N ILE A 158 10.62 -6.38 13.20
CA ILE A 158 11.36 -6.17 11.92
C ILE A 158 12.37 -7.30 11.65
N GLY A 159 11.93 -8.55 11.74
CA GLY A 159 12.79 -9.70 11.51
C GLY A 159 13.72 -10.06 12.69
N ILE A 160 13.78 -9.25 13.74
CA ILE A 160 14.60 -9.51 14.96
C ILE A 160 14.27 -10.88 15.58
N LEU A 161 13.00 -11.28 15.54
CA LEU A 161 12.56 -12.59 16.04
C LEU A 161 12.52 -13.68 14.95
N GLY A 162 12.90 -13.37 13.70
CA GLY A 162 12.79 -14.27 12.57
C GLY A 162 11.37 -14.37 12.00
N ASP A 163 10.47 -13.50 12.42
CA ASP A 163 9.07 -13.44 12.05
C ASP A 163 8.84 -12.83 10.65
N PHE A 164 9.86 -12.15 10.11
CA PHE A 164 9.78 -11.51 8.81
C PHE A 164 11.11 -11.62 8.08
N LYS A 165 11.08 -12.15 6.85
CA LYS A 165 12.23 -12.19 5.94
C LYS A 165 11.97 -11.20 4.81
N ASP A 166 12.67 -10.08 4.82
CA ASP A 166 12.71 -9.17 3.68
C ASP A 166 13.97 -9.43 2.84
N HIS A 167 13.86 -9.23 1.52
CA HIS A 167 14.99 -9.33 0.61
C HIS A 167 16.05 -8.23 0.85
N ALA A 168 15.70 -7.18 1.58
CA ALA A 168 16.58 -6.05 1.85
C ALA A 168 17.51 -6.22 3.07
N GLY A 169 17.48 -7.37 3.78
CA GLY A 169 18.39 -7.65 4.88
C GLY A 169 18.29 -6.63 6.01
N PHE A 170 17.17 -6.54 6.68
CA PHE A 170 17.04 -5.72 7.89
C PHE A 170 17.73 -6.41 9.07
N GLY A 171 19.00 -6.07 9.27
CA GLY A 171 19.74 -6.43 10.44
C GLY A 171 20.22 -7.90 10.49
N GLU A 172 21.19 -8.14 11.35
CA GLU A 172 21.62 -9.51 11.69
C GLU A 172 20.54 -10.17 12.57
N GLU A 173 20.34 -11.45 12.37
CA GLU A 173 19.45 -12.23 13.22
C GLU A 173 19.98 -12.24 14.65
N LEU A 174 19.14 -11.85 15.61
CA LEU A 174 19.52 -11.79 17.02
C LEU A 174 19.80 -13.20 17.58
N THR A 175 20.68 -13.26 18.58
CA THR A 175 20.90 -14.45 19.39
C THR A 175 19.62 -14.85 20.16
N VAL A 176 19.57 -16.09 20.62
CA VAL A 176 18.43 -16.58 21.41
C VAL A 176 18.22 -15.76 22.70
N GLU A 177 19.30 -15.31 23.31
CA GLU A 177 19.28 -14.50 24.53
C GLU A 177 18.70 -13.12 24.26
N GLU A 178 19.09 -12.47 23.16
CA GLU A 178 18.57 -11.17 22.77
C GLU A 178 17.09 -11.27 22.38
N LYS A 179 16.68 -12.31 21.64
CA LYS A 179 15.26 -12.57 21.34
C LYS A 179 14.44 -12.71 22.63
N ARG A 180 14.93 -13.48 23.61
CA ARG A 180 14.29 -13.64 24.94
C ARG A 180 14.16 -12.32 25.67
N TYR A 181 15.19 -11.47 25.61
CA TYR A 181 15.15 -10.15 26.24
C TYR A 181 14.01 -9.30 25.68
N TYR A 182 13.88 -9.19 24.35
CA TYR A 182 12.82 -8.42 23.72
C TYR A 182 11.43 -8.98 24.02
N ILE A 183 11.27 -10.29 23.99
CA ILE A 183 10.01 -10.95 24.37
C ILE A 183 9.62 -10.60 25.81
N LYS A 184 10.54 -10.75 26.78
CA LYS A 184 10.28 -10.39 28.17
C LYS A 184 9.89 -8.93 28.34
N LYS A 185 10.59 -8.03 27.65
CA LYS A 185 10.28 -6.59 27.69
C LYS A 185 8.88 -6.29 27.13
N SER A 186 8.49 -6.96 26.05
CA SER A 186 7.15 -6.82 25.46
C SER A 186 6.07 -7.34 26.41
N LEU A 187 6.26 -8.49 27.03
CA LEU A 187 5.34 -9.05 28.03
C LEU A 187 5.19 -8.12 29.24
N ALA A 188 6.30 -7.59 29.77
CA ALA A 188 6.24 -6.62 30.88
C ALA A 188 5.47 -5.34 30.51
N CYS A 189 5.56 -4.89 29.26
CA CYS A 189 4.76 -3.77 28.78
C CYS A 189 3.26 -4.11 28.78
N LEU A 190 2.87 -5.32 28.34
CA LEU A 190 1.48 -5.77 28.36
C LEU A 190 0.94 -5.88 29.80
N GLU A 191 1.73 -6.43 30.72
CA GLU A 191 1.36 -6.51 32.14
C GLU A 191 1.11 -5.13 32.74
N GLN A 192 1.99 -4.15 32.46
CA GLN A 192 1.80 -2.77 32.92
C GLN A 192 0.55 -2.11 32.33
N LEU A 193 0.25 -2.37 31.05
CA LEU A 193 -0.97 -1.87 30.42
C LEU A 193 -2.22 -2.50 31.04
N HIS A 194 -2.20 -3.80 31.28
CA HIS A 194 -3.31 -4.50 31.95
C HIS A 194 -3.57 -3.98 33.37
N MET A 195 -2.51 -3.67 34.13
CA MET A 195 -2.66 -3.07 35.47
C MET A 195 -3.26 -1.66 35.44
N ARG A 196 -3.02 -0.88 34.38
CA ARG A 196 -3.56 0.48 34.25
C ARG A 196 -4.97 0.53 33.66
N HIS A 197 -5.35 -0.52 32.96
CA HIS A 197 -6.62 -0.62 32.24
C HIS A 197 -7.20 -2.03 32.44
N PRO A 198 -7.65 -2.35 33.68
CA PRO A 198 -8.21 -3.65 34.03
C PRO A 198 -9.51 -3.98 33.27
#